data_92ac4b5033260b08d0d5e6cddc92775a
#
_entry.id   92ac4b5033260b08d0d5e6cddc92775a
#
_cell.length_a   1.000
_cell.length_b   1.000
_cell.length_c   1.000
_cell.angle_alpha   90.00
_cell.angle_beta   90.00
_cell.angle_gamma   90.00
#
_symmetry.space_group_name_H-M   'P 1'
#
loop_
_entity.id
_entity.type
_entity.pdbx_description
1 polymer ?
#
loop_
_entity_poly.entity_id
_entity_poly.type
_entity_poly.pdbx_seq_one_letter_code
_entity_poly.pdbx_strand_id
1 'polypeptide(L)' 'MSINTKWTPHGDFGHATKTFVAACDYCGAELEQCETYSEAILSTREHGWRNELRSDGSWANICPDCVEQYFSV' A
#
# COMPACT_ATOMS: atom_id res chain seq x y z
N MET A 1 8.37 3.54 0.20
CA MET A 1 7.25 2.56 0.25
C MET A 1 5.93 3.29 0.09
N SER A 2 5.09 2.78 -0.79
CA SER A 2 3.83 3.46 -1.13
C SER A 2 2.70 3.04 -0.19
N ILE A 3 2.89 3.29 1.09
CA ILE A 3 1.84 3.10 2.09
C ILE A 3 1.32 4.48 2.45
N ASN A 4 0.11 4.77 2.00
CA ASN A 4 -0.52 6.05 2.27
C ASN A 4 -1.22 6.01 3.63
N THR A 5 -1.12 7.10 4.37
CA THR A 5 -1.84 7.26 5.61
C THR A 5 -3.13 8.03 5.34
N LYS A 6 -4.25 7.49 5.77
CA LYS A 6 -5.55 8.15 5.63
C LYS A 6 -6.15 8.41 6.99
N TRP A 7 -6.80 9.56 7.15
CA TRP A 7 -7.47 9.95 8.37
C TRP A 7 -8.96 9.99 8.11
N THR A 8 -9.71 9.21 8.91
CA THR A 8 -11.16 9.16 8.79
C THR A 8 -11.78 9.74 10.06
N PRO A 9 -12.59 10.79 9.97
CA PRO A 9 -13.24 11.35 11.15
C PRO A 9 -14.24 10.35 11.73
N HIS A 10 -14.23 10.23 13.06
CA HIS A 10 -15.14 9.35 13.79
C HIS A 10 -16.27 10.13 14.39
N GLY A 11 -17.36 10.24 13.66
CA GLY A 11 -18.64 10.65 14.17
C GLY A 11 -18.65 11.81 15.16
N ASP A 12 -19.43 11.64 16.21
CA ASP A 12 -19.77 12.69 17.15
C ASP A 12 -18.64 13.14 18.06
N PHE A 13 -17.56 12.41 18.11
CA PHE A 13 -16.47 12.70 19.05
C PHE A 13 -15.33 13.49 18.44
N GLY A 14 -15.39 13.78 17.15
CA GLY A 14 -14.35 14.55 16.49
C GLY A 14 -12.98 13.87 16.42
N HIS A 15 -12.91 12.61 16.77
CA HIS A 15 -11.68 11.85 16.68
C HIS A 15 -11.47 11.34 15.26
N ALA A 16 -10.21 11.33 14.84
CA ALA A 16 -9.85 10.78 13.54
C ALA A 16 -9.18 9.41 13.74
N THR A 17 -9.54 8.47 12.89
CA THR A 17 -8.88 7.16 12.85
C THR A 17 -7.81 7.16 11.77
N LYS A 18 -6.59 6.86 12.14
CA LYS A 18 -5.49 6.74 11.22
C LYS A 18 -5.48 5.34 10.61
N THR A 19 -5.53 5.26 9.30
CA THR A 19 -5.45 3.99 8.57
C THR A 19 -4.31 4.03 7.56
N PHE A 20 -3.85 2.86 7.17
CA PHE A 20 -2.76 2.70 6.21
C PHE A 20 -3.28 1.97 4.98
N VAL A 21 -2.94 2.47 3.81
CA VAL A 21 -3.36 1.90 2.53
C VAL A 21 -2.14 1.67 1.66
N ALA A 22 -1.94 0.44 1.23
CA ALA A 22 -0.88 0.12 0.29
C ALA A 22 -1.31 0.55 -1.12
N ALA A 23 -0.42 1.22 -1.82
CA ALA A 23 -0.68 1.70 -3.18
C ALA A 23 0.43 1.28 -4.12
N CYS A 24 0.05 0.95 -5.36
CA CYS A 24 1.02 0.64 -6.41
C CYS A 24 1.75 1.91 -6.85
N ASP A 25 3.08 1.85 -6.93
CA ASP A 25 3.89 2.99 -7.36
C ASP A 25 3.80 3.28 -8.86
N TYR A 26 3.29 2.33 -9.63
CA TYR A 26 3.23 2.47 -11.09
C TYR A 26 1.85 2.87 -11.61
N CYS A 27 0.80 2.26 -11.11
CA CYS A 27 -0.56 2.53 -11.61
C CYS A 27 -1.47 3.23 -10.60
N GLY A 28 -1.05 3.34 -9.35
CA GLY A 28 -1.85 3.98 -8.32
C GLY A 28 -2.96 3.12 -7.72
N ALA A 29 -3.01 1.82 -8.06
CA ALA A 29 -3.98 0.92 -7.47
C ALA A 29 -3.78 0.83 -5.96
N GLU A 30 -4.87 0.86 -5.20
CA GLU A 30 -4.82 0.81 -3.75
C GLU A 30 -5.50 -0.46 -3.23
N LEU A 31 -4.98 -0.97 -2.12
CA LEU A 31 -5.60 -2.06 -1.38
C LEU A 31 -6.56 -1.51 -0.33
N GLU A 32 -7.19 -2.40 0.42
CA GLU A 32 -8.09 -1.99 1.49
C GLU A 32 -7.34 -1.31 2.62
N GLN A 33 -8.06 -0.51 3.40
CA GLN A 33 -7.50 0.20 4.54
C GLN A 33 -7.20 -0.78 5.68
N CYS A 34 -6.04 -0.61 6.30
CA CYS A 34 -5.60 -1.42 7.44
C CYS A 34 -5.34 -0.52 8.64
N GLU A 35 -5.52 -1.07 9.83
CA GLU A 35 -5.34 -0.31 11.07
C GLU A 35 -3.87 -0.09 11.42
N THR A 36 -2.98 -0.97 10.96
CA THR A 36 -1.56 -0.88 11.24
C THR A 36 -0.74 -0.95 9.97
N TYR A 37 0.45 -0.38 10.02
CA TYR A 37 1.40 -0.41 8.92
C TYR A 37 1.79 -1.86 8.55
N SER A 38 2.00 -2.69 9.57
CA SER A 38 2.35 -4.10 9.36
C SER A 38 1.25 -4.86 8.62
N GLU A 39 0.00 -4.59 8.94
CA GLU A 39 -1.13 -5.20 8.24
C GLU A 39 -1.18 -4.77 6.77
N ALA A 40 -0.88 -3.51 6.49
CA ALA A 40 -0.84 -3.03 5.11
C ALA A 40 0.23 -3.76 4.30
N ILE A 41 1.41 -3.98 4.88
CA ILE A 41 2.49 -4.73 4.22
C ILE A 41 2.10 -6.20 4.01
N LEU A 42 1.51 -6.84 5.03
CA LEU A 42 1.03 -8.22 4.90
C LEU A 42 -0.04 -8.34 3.81
N SER A 43 -0.90 -7.34 3.71
CA SER A 43 -1.94 -7.29 2.69
C SER A 43 -1.33 -7.31 1.28
N THR A 44 -0.24 -6.58 1.05
CA THR A 44 0.43 -6.61 -0.25
C THR A 44 0.95 -8.01 -0.59
N ARG A 45 1.49 -8.71 0.39
CA ARG A 45 2.00 -10.07 0.19
C ARG A 45 0.88 -11.06 -0.09
N GLU A 46 -0.24 -10.94 0.62
CA GLU A 46 -1.40 -11.82 0.44
C GLU A 46 -2.04 -11.64 -0.93
N HIS A 47 -1.98 -10.43 -1.49
CA HIS A 47 -2.51 -10.14 -2.81
C HIS A 47 -1.50 -10.37 -3.94
N GLY A 48 -0.33 -10.90 -3.63
CA GLY A 48 0.69 -11.20 -4.61
C GLY A 48 1.42 -9.99 -5.15
N TRP A 49 1.42 -8.90 -4.41
CA TRP A 49 2.16 -7.70 -4.78
C TRP A 49 3.66 -7.92 -4.58
N ARG A 50 4.44 -7.28 -5.43
CA ARG A 50 5.89 -7.30 -5.34
C ARG A 50 6.38 -6.06 -4.58
N ASN A 51 7.33 -6.26 -3.68
CA ASN A 51 8.02 -5.18 -2.99
C ASN A 51 9.44 -5.13 -3.51
N GLU A 52 9.89 -3.96 -3.97
CA GLU A 52 11.20 -3.80 -4.57
C GLU A 52 11.95 -2.65 -3.90
N LEU A 53 13.23 -2.89 -3.59
CA LEU A 53 14.09 -1.88 -3.00
C LEU A 53 14.66 -0.99 -4.10
N ARG A 54 14.45 0.30 -3.97
CA ARG A 54 14.97 1.28 -4.92
C ARG A 54 16.40 1.70 -4.54
N SER A 55 17.09 2.32 -5.49
CA SER A 55 18.47 2.77 -5.29
C SER A 55 18.61 3.84 -4.21
N ASP A 56 17.56 4.58 -3.92
CA ASP A 56 17.56 5.61 -2.87
C ASP A 56 17.27 5.05 -1.47
N GLY A 57 17.09 3.73 -1.36
CA GLY A 57 16.79 3.07 -0.10
C GLY A 57 15.31 2.93 0.23
N SER A 58 14.43 3.44 -0.62
CA SER A 58 12.99 3.31 -0.42
C SER A 58 12.45 2.02 -1.03
N TRP A 59 11.29 1.58 -0.53
CA TRP A 59 10.61 0.40 -1.06
C TRP A 59 9.46 0.82 -1.97
N ALA A 60 9.35 0.17 -3.11
CA ALA A 60 8.23 0.34 -4.04
C ALA A 60 7.29 -0.84 -3.94
N ASN A 61 5.99 -0.57 -3.96
CA ASN A 61 4.97 -1.59 -4.03
C ASN A 61 4.48 -1.68 -5.48
N ILE A 62 4.41 -2.88 -6.01
CA ILE A 62 4.02 -3.12 -7.40
C ILE A 62 2.89 -4.12 -7.40
N CYS A 63 1.73 -3.75 -7.94
CA CYS A 63 0.58 -4.65 -8.02
C CYS A 63 0.83 -5.77 -9.03
N PRO A 64 0.11 -6.90 -8.93
CA PRO A 64 0.31 -8.02 -9.84
C PRO A 64 0.16 -7.67 -11.32
N ASP A 65 -0.75 -6.76 -11.64
CA ASP A 65 -0.94 -6.34 -13.02
C ASP A 65 0.29 -5.62 -13.55
N CYS A 66 0.89 -4.75 -12.75
CA CYS A 66 2.12 -4.05 -13.13
C CYS A 66 3.32 -5.01 -13.15
N VAL A 67 3.37 -5.96 -12.23
CA VAL A 67 4.41 -7.00 -12.26
C VAL A 67 4.33 -7.76 -13.58
N GLU A 68 3.16 -8.17 -13.98
CA GLU A 68 2.96 -8.86 -15.24
C GLU A 68 3.33 -7.99 -16.43
N GLN A 69 2.96 -6.71 -16.39
CA GLN A 69 3.18 -5.78 -17.49
C GLN A 69 4.64 -5.35 -17.65
N TYR A 70 5.33 -5.09 -16.54
CA TYR A 70 6.68 -4.49 -16.57
C TYR A 70 7.80 -5.46 -16.20
N PHE A 71 7.50 -6.51 -15.46
CA PHE A 71 8.50 -7.45 -14.95
C PHE A 71 8.31 -8.87 -15.47
N SER A 72 7.26 -9.11 -16.23
CA SER A 72 7.05 -10.41 -16.87
C SER A 72 8.05 -10.61 -17.99
N VAL A 73 8.65 -11.76 -18.01
CA VAL A 73 9.62 -12.14 -19.03
C VAL A 73 8.97 -13.10 -20.01
#